data_4d993aeea22f47452e1ee5210975ae62
#
_entry.id   4d993aeea22f47452e1ee5210975ae62
#
_cell.length_a   1.000
_cell.length_b   1.000
_cell.length_c   1.000
_cell.angle_alpha   90.00
_cell.angle_beta   90.00
_cell.angle_gamma   90.00
#
_symmetry.space_group_name_H-M   'P 1'
#
loop_
_entity.id
_entity.type
_entity.pdbx_description
1 polymer ?
#
loop_
_entity_poly.entity_id
_entity_poly.type
_entity_poly.pdbx_seq_one_letter_code
_entity_poly.pdbx_strand_id
1 'polypeptide(L)'
;MNILLIGIDNAGLITPIVEEMRQQGHAVTFIENGEISRYDYLHPVERISNLISKALFKRNLKQERSWLSTTQFLNGFTKNRHFDITILTNPDIYTAEHLTQIKKCTNRMICHLWDSTLRMPNNIKNISLFDKVLSFDPQDVKKYGFTPVTNYYKNNLTPLQPNRNYDGDVFGIFSFDRERYAFITAFLDANPDLKIKIMIYVDHQRKIKKIRDERVEIITKPITGDELLAISSAYHCILDIGYQSQKGLSFRFFESLAYEQKIISNNNTAETYPFFHPNNIFCITDEDLKVSPDFLAIPYHHISDEIKNQYRLDIWVNKYIKAML
;
A
#
# COMPACT_ATOMS: atom_id res chain seq x y z
N MET A 1 -17.08 -19.74 -1.41
CA MET A 1 -16.90 -19.26 -2.80
C MET A 1 -15.54 -19.69 -3.30
N ASN A 2 -15.41 -19.83 -4.62
CA ASN A 2 -14.13 -20.05 -5.30
C ASN A 2 -13.62 -18.70 -5.80
N ILE A 3 -12.53 -18.20 -5.22
CA ILE A 3 -12.00 -16.84 -5.45
C ILE A 3 -10.62 -16.93 -6.12
N LEU A 4 -10.42 -16.17 -7.19
CA LEU A 4 -9.11 -15.93 -7.77
C LEU A 4 -8.66 -14.52 -7.35
N LEU A 5 -7.48 -14.41 -6.73
CA LEU A 5 -6.86 -13.14 -6.44
C LEU A 5 -5.55 -13.03 -7.24
N ILE A 6 -5.40 -11.96 -8.00
CA ILE A 6 -4.21 -11.67 -8.79
C ILE A 6 -3.66 -10.31 -8.35
N GLY A 7 -2.41 -10.30 -7.88
CA GLY A 7 -1.83 -9.06 -7.34
C GLY A 7 -0.32 -9.11 -7.13
N ILE A 8 0.23 -8.04 -6.57
CA ILE A 8 1.64 -7.92 -6.19
C ILE A 8 1.74 -7.83 -4.68
N ASP A 9 2.36 -8.82 -4.05
CA ASP A 9 2.49 -8.88 -2.58
C ASP A 9 3.87 -8.44 -2.08
N ASN A 10 4.39 -7.36 -2.62
CA ASN A 10 5.74 -6.85 -2.28
C ASN A 10 5.94 -6.50 -0.79
N ALA A 11 4.88 -6.19 -0.07
CA ALA A 11 4.93 -5.78 1.33
C ALA A 11 4.29 -6.80 2.29
N GLY A 12 3.87 -7.98 1.80
CA GLY A 12 3.18 -8.98 2.61
C GLY A 12 1.80 -8.51 3.09
N LEU A 13 1.09 -7.72 2.26
CA LEU A 13 -0.22 -7.18 2.58
C LEU A 13 -1.37 -7.98 1.96
N ILE A 14 -1.12 -8.72 0.87
CA ILE A 14 -2.15 -9.54 0.21
C ILE A 14 -2.24 -10.93 0.84
N THR A 15 -1.10 -11.54 1.16
CA THR A 15 -1.06 -12.89 1.76
C THR A 15 -1.96 -13.01 2.99
N PRO A 16 -1.98 -12.08 3.97
CA PRO A 16 -2.90 -12.17 5.10
C PRO A 16 -4.39 -12.14 4.70
N ILE A 17 -4.75 -11.38 3.67
CA ILE A 17 -6.14 -11.37 3.14
C ILE A 17 -6.52 -12.75 2.58
N VAL A 18 -5.61 -13.35 1.81
CA VAL A 18 -5.80 -14.67 1.23
C VAL A 18 -5.97 -15.75 2.31
N GLU A 19 -5.11 -15.70 3.33
CA GLU A 19 -5.15 -16.64 4.45
C GLU A 19 -6.44 -16.48 5.26
N GLU A 20 -6.84 -15.25 5.55
CA GLU A 20 -8.08 -14.96 6.28
C GLU A 20 -9.31 -15.42 5.47
N MET A 21 -9.37 -15.16 4.17
CA MET A 21 -10.44 -15.66 3.32
C MET A 21 -10.53 -17.20 3.35
N ARG A 22 -9.39 -17.89 3.37
CA ARG A 22 -9.35 -19.38 3.48
C ARG A 22 -9.84 -19.84 4.85
N GLN A 23 -9.47 -19.17 5.94
CA GLN A 23 -9.96 -19.45 7.28
C GLN A 23 -11.47 -19.26 7.40
N GLN A 24 -12.02 -18.30 6.65
CA GLN A 24 -13.47 -18.06 6.56
C GLN A 24 -14.21 -19.03 5.60
N GLY A 25 -13.52 -20.09 5.12
CA GLY A 25 -14.13 -21.16 4.34
C GLY A 25 -14.24 -20.89 2.84
N HIS A 26 -13.47 -19.94 2.30
CA HIS A 26 -13.40 -19.71 0.86
C HIS A 26 -12.26 -20.53 0.22
N ALA A 27 -12.49 -21.07 -0.97
CA ALA A 27 -11.44 -21.64 -1.80
C ALA A 27 -10.72 -20.49 -2.53
N VAL A 28 -9.48 -20.15 -2.14
CA VAL A 28 -8.76 -19.00 -2.71
C VAL A 28 -7.52 -19.46 -3.46
N THR A 29 -7.49 -19.15 -4.76
CA THR A 29 -6.28 -19.24 -5.58
C THR A 29 -5.63 -17.85 -5.63
N PHE A 30 -4.41 -17.75 -5.12
CA PHE A 30 -3.61 -16.51 -5.24
C PHE A 30 -2.53 -16.71 -6.30
N ILE A 31 -2.38 -15.73 -7.17
CA ILE A 31 -1.34 -15.68 -8.19
C ILE A 31 -0.64 -14.33 -8.09
N GLU A 32 0.66 -14.34 -7.88
CA GLU A 32 1.44 -13.12 -7.91
C GLU A 32 1.67 -12.67 -9.36
N ASN A 33 1.48 -11.38 -9.63
CA ASN A 33 1.65 -10.82 -10.97
C ASN A 33 3.04 -11.12 -11.58
N GLY A 34 4.07 -11.23 -10.74
CA GLY A 34 5.42 -11.62 -11.16
C GLY A 34 5.50 -13.02 -11.78
N GLU A 35 4.64 -13.94 -11.38
CA GLU A 35 4.57 -15.30 -11.95
C GLU A 35 3.95 -15.29 -13.34
N ILE A 36 2.98 -14.39 -13.58
CA ILE A 36 2.24 -14.29 -14.85
C ILE A 36 3.03 -13.51 -15.90
N SER A 37 3.55 -12.35 -15.52
CA SER A 37 4.05 -11.33 -16.46
C SER A 37 5.56 -11.18 -16.47
N ARG A 38 6.29 -12.09 -15.81
CA ARG A 38 7.74 -12.00 -15.71
C ARG A 38 8.40 -12.26 -17.05
N TYR A 39 9.14 -11.27 -17.55
CA TYR A 39 10.07 -11.43 -18.63
C TYR A 39 11.44 -10.84 -18.23
N ASP A 40 12.43 -11.71 -18.10
CA ASP A 40 13.81 -11.31 -17.89
C ASP A 40 14.59 -11.42 -19.22
N TYR A 41 15.49 -10.47 -19.46
CA TYR A 41 16.34 -10.53 -20.65
C TYR A 41 17.23 -11.77 -20.61
N LEU A 42 17.16 -12.61 -21.64
CA LEU A 42 18.00 -13.80 -21.76
C LEU A 42 19.44 -13.44 -22.16
N HIS A 43 19.61 -12.33 -22.94
CA HIS A 43 20.91 -11.88 -23.42
C HIS A 43 21.05 -10.34 -23.28
N PRO A 44 22.30 -9.83 -23.06
CA PRO A 44 22.56 -8.37 -23.02
C PRO A 44 22.13 -7.64 -24.28
N VAL A 45 22.21 -8.28 -25.46
CA VAL A 45 21.79 -7.74 -26.76
C VAL A 45 20.31 -7.35 -26.76
N GLU A 46 19.44 -8.09 -26.08
CA GLU A 46 18.01 -7.78 -25.97
C GLU A 46 17.76 -6.48 -25.20
N ARG A 47 18.60 -6.20 -24.19
CA ARG A 47 18.55 -4.95 -23.44
C ARG A 47 18.90 -3.76 -24.31
N ILE A 48 19.92 -3.90 -25.15
CA ILE A 48 20.35 -2.87 -26.12
C ILE A 48 19.24 -2.68 -27.17
N SER A 49 18.72 -3.76 -27.75
CA SER A 49 17.64 -3.73 -28.74
C SER A 49 16.39 -3.04 -28.17
N ASN A 50 16.05 -3.29 -26.91
CA ASN A 50 14.91 -2.63 -26.26
C ASN A 50 15.16 -1.13 -26.02
N LEU A 51 16.40 -0.73 -25.70
CA LEU A 51 16.77 0.69 -25.58
C LEU A 51 16.65 1.41 -26.91
N ILE A 52 17.18 0.83 -27.98
CA ILE A 52 17.09 1.36 -29.36
C ILE A 52 15.62 1.44 -29.79
N SER A 53 14.84 0.38 -29.57
CA SER A 53 13.43 0.32 -29.92
C SER A 53 12.61 1.39 -29.17
N LYS A 54 12.90 1.64 -27.91
CA LYS A 54 12.26 2.73 -27.13
C LYS A 54 12.62 4.10 -27.67
N ALA A 55 13.90 4.32 -28.04
CA ALA A 55 14.39 5.61 -28.50
C ALA A 55 13.87 5.96 -29.90
N LEU A 56 13.91 5.01 -30.84
CA LEU A 56 13.58 5.25 -32.24
C LEU A 56 12.11 5.02 -32.57
N PHE A 57 11.50 3.98 -31.98
CA PHE A 57 10.15 3.54 -32.35
C PHE A 57 9.11 3.70 -31.25
N LYS A 58 9.49 4.25 -30.07
CA LYS A 58 8.64 4.36 -28.87
C LYS A 58 8.01 3.01 -28.45
N ARG A 59 8.62 1.88 -28.82
CA ARG A 59 8.17 0.52 -28.51
C ARG A 59 8.98 -0.08 -27.38
N ASN A 60 8.28 -0.68 -26.42
CA ASN A 60 8.89 -1.38 -25.29
C ASN A 60 8.86 -2.89 -25.52
N LEU A 61 9.91 -3.43 -26.15
CA LEU A 61 10.00 -4.86 -26.47
C LEU A 61 9.93 -5.75 -25.22
N LYS A 62 10.45 -5.30 -24.07
CA LYS A 62 10.33 -6.04 -22.82
C LYS A 62 8.85 -6.19 -22.42
N GLN A 63 8.07 -5.14 -22.54
CA GLN A 63 6.64 -5.15 -22.21
C GLN A 63 5.85 -6.04 -23.18
N GLU A 64 6.15 -5.95 -24.49
CA GLU A 64 5.49 -6.79 -25.49
C GLU A 64 5.74 -8.28 -25.24
N ARG A 65 6.96 -8.65 -24.88
CA ARG A 65 7.31 -10.04 -24.52
C ARG A 65 6.67 -10.48 -23.20
N SER A 66 6.60 -9.58 -22.22
CA SER A 66 5.85 -9.83 -20.97
C SER A 66 4.38 -10.10 -21.26
N TRP A 67 3.75 -9.31 -22.14
CA TRP A 67 2.35 -9.56 -22.54
C TRP A 67 2.15 -10.89 -23.27
N LEU A 68 3.11 -11.28 -24.12
CA LEU A 68 3.06 -12.60 -24.77
C LEU A 68 3.16 -13.74 -23.75
N SER A 69 4.06 -13.63 -22.78
CA SER A 69 4.16 -14.56 -21.65
C SER A 69 2.86 -14.63 -20.86
N THR A 70 2.25 -13.47 -20.57
CA THR A 70 0.94 -13.38 -19.92
C THR A 70 -0.14 -14.11 -20.72
N THR A 71 -0.20 -13.90 -22.05
CA THR A 71 -1.16 -14.61 -22.93
C THR A 71 -0.98 -16.11 -22.86
N GLN A 72 0.25 -16.60 -22.93
CA GLN A 72 0.56 -18.04 -22.86
C GLN A 72 0.15 -18.64 -21.51
N PHE A 73 0.46 -17.94 -20.41
CA PHE A 73 0.04 -18.36 -19.07
C PHE A 73 -1.49 -18.43 -18.96
N LEU A 74 -2.20 -17.37 -19.34
CA LEU A 74 -3.65 -17.30 -19.25
C LEU A 74 -4.33 -18.36 -20.11
N ASN A 75 -3.82 -18.68 -21.31
CA ASN A 75 -4.36 -19.74 -22.17
C ASN A 75 -4.33 -21.12 -21.50
N GLY A 76 -3.29 -21.39 -20.70
CA GLY A 76 -3.24 -22.62 -19.90
C GLY A 76 -4.06 -22.56 -18.62
N PHE A 77 -3.95 -21.43 -17.93
CA PHE A 77 -4.54 -21.26 -16.59
C PHE A 77 -6.06 -21.19 -16.60
N THR A 78 -6.66 -20.43 -17.54
CA THR A 78 -8.12 -20.24 -17.60
C THR A 78 -8.87 -21.42 -18.19
N LYS A 79 -8.16 -22.36 -18.83
CA LYS A 79 -8.77 -23.54 -19.43
C LYS A 79 -9.37 -24.45 -18.36
N ASN A 80 -10.68 -24.70 -18.46
CA ASN A 80 -11.44 -25.57 -17.54
C ASN A 80 -11.46 -25.10 -16.07
N ARG A 81 -11.20 -23.81 -15.80
CA ARG A 81 -11.34 -23.21 -14.47
C ARG A 81 -12.48 -22.21 -14.48
N HIS A 82 -13.17 -22.14 -13.36
CA HIS A 82 -14.23 -21.16 -13.15
C HIS A 82 -14.21 -20.67 -11.71
N PHE A 83 -14.34 -19.35 -11.52
CA PHE A 83 -14.31 -18.68 -10.24
C PHE A 83 -15.61 -17.92 -10.01
N ASP A 84 -16.06 -17.85 -8.76
CA ASP A 84 -17.20 -17.00 -8.40
C ASP A 84 -16.80 -15.53 -8.50
N ILE A 85 -15.60 -15.20 -8.02
CA ILE A 85 -15.04 -13.83 -8.02
C ILE A 85 -13.58 -13.90 -8.42
N THR A 86 -13.16 -12.98 -9.30
CA THR A 86 -11.76 -12.69 -9.57
C THR A 86 -11.44 -11.26 -9.13
N ILE A 87 -10.40 -11.09 -8.30
CA ILE A 87 -9.93 -9.80 -7.79
C ILE A 87 -8.58 -9.51 -8.43
N LEU A 88 -8.43 -8.33 -9.06
CA LEU A 88 -7.18 -7.82 -9.58
C LEU A 88 -6.80 -6.53 -8.86
N THR A 89 -5.53 -6.41 -8.43
CA THR A 89 -5.04 -5.23 -7.72
C THR A 89 -4.25 -4.25 -8.60
N ASN A 90 -3.72 -4.70 -9.74
CA ASN A 90 -2.89 -3.92 -10.65
C ASN A 90 -3.36 -4.09 -12.10
N PRO A 91 -4.50 -3.50 -12.49
CA PRO A 91 -5.10 -3.71 -13.81
C PRO A 91 -4.27 -3.14 -14.98
N ASP A 92 -3.38 -2.18 -14.72
CA ASP A 92 -2.52 -1.52 -15.71
C ASP A 92 -1.44 -2.46 -16.30
N ILE A 93 -1.17 -3.58 -15.66
CA ILE A 93 -0.23 -4.60 -16.15
C ILE A 93 -0.83 -5.38 -17.33
N TYR A 94 -2.15 -5.48 -17.41
CA TYR A 94 -2.89 -6.31 -18.35
C TYR A 94 -3.39 -5.52 -19.55
N THR A 95 -3.41 -6.17 -20.72
CA THR A 95 -4.13 -5.65 -21.89
C THR A 95 -5.63 -5.93 -21.77
N ALA A 96 -6.45 -5.27 -22.59
CA ALA A 96 -7.88 -5.52 -22.63
C ALA A 96 -8.20 -7.00 -22.99
N GLU A 97 -7.40 -7.60 -23.87
CA GLU A 97 -7.53 -9.01 -24.26
C GLU A 97 -7.27 -9.95 -23.07
N HIS A 98 -6.23 -9.68 -22.26
CA HIS A 98 -5.94 -10.44 -21.04
C HIS A 98 -7.10 -10.37 -20.05
N LEU A 99 -7.60 -9.16 -19.78
CA LEU A 99 -8.74 -8.96 -18.88
C LEU A 99 -10.02 -9.64 -19.40
N THR A 100 -10.26 -9.56 -20.70
CA THR A 100 -11.40 -10.25 -21.33
C THR A 100 -11.27 -11.77 -21.21
N GLN A 101 -10.05 -12.31 -21.31
CA GLN A 101 -9.79 -13.73 -21.11
C GLN A 101 -10.05 -14.16 -19.66
N ILE A 102 -9.58 -13.38 -18.70
CA ILE A 102 -9.83 -13.62 -17.27
C ILE A 102 -11.34 -13.54 -16.99
N LYS A 103 -12.04 -12.57 -17.58
CA LYS A 103 -13.49 -12.39 -17.39
C LYS A 103 -14.30 -13.61 -17.86
N LYS A 104 -13.84 -14.37 -18.85
CA LYS A 104 -14.51 -15.59 -19.32
C LYS A 104 -14.51 -16.74 -18.32
N CYS A 105 -13.61 -16.73 -17.34
CA CYS A 105 -13.51 -17.79 -16.32
C CYS A 105 -14.01 -17.34 -14.94
N THR A 106 -14.77 -16.24 -14.86
CA THR A 106 -15.28 -15.73 -13.58
C THR A 106 -16.71 -15.20 -13.74
N ASN A 107 -17.53 -15.34 -12.69
CA ASN A 107 -18.85 -14.72 -12.64
C ASN A 107 -18.77 -13.22 -12.43
N ARG A 108 -17.83 -12.75 -11.57
CA ARG A 108 -17.58 -11.34 -11.30
C ARG A 108 -16.10 -11.04 -11.32
N MET A 109 -15.71 -9.95 -11.99
CA MET A 109 -14.36 -9.47 -12.05
C MET A 109 -14.27 -8.10 -11.32
N ILE A 110 -13.52 -8.07 -10.24
CA ILE A 110 -13.39 -6.92 -9.32
C ILE A 110 -12.00 -6.33 -9.47
N CYS A 111 -11.92 -5.00 -9.57
CA CYS A 111 -10.66 -4.28 -9.45
C CYS A 111 -10.54 -3.72 -8.03
N HIS A 112 -9.44 -3.97 -7.33
CA HIS A 112 -9.11 -3.32 -6.07
C HIS A 112 -7.88 -2.45 -6.25
N LEU A 113 -8.06 -1.14 -6.29
CA LEU A 113 -6.98 -0.17 -6.43
C LEU A 113 -6.30 0.07 -5.09
N TRP A 114 -4.99 -0.22 -5.04
CA TRP A 114 -4.12 0.00 -3.87
C TRP A 114 -3.34 1.30 -3.95
N ASP A 115 -3.42 1.96 -5.09
CA ASP A 115 -2.90 3.30 -5.34
C ASP A 115 -3.98 4.15 -5.98
N SER A 116 -3.97 5.46 -5.72
CA SER A 116 -4.92 6.37 -6.34
C SER A 116 -4.75 6.44 -7.87
N THR A 117 -5.81 6.78 -8.57
CA THR A 117 -5.76 6.97 -10.04
C THR A 117 -4.89 8.17 -10.44
N LEU A 118 -4.70 9.14 -9.53
CA LEU A 118 -3.79 10.26 -9.76
C LEU A 118 -2.33 9.79 -9.74
N ARG A 119 -1.99 8.86 -8.85
CA ARG A 119 -0.65 8.26 -8.75
C ARG A 119 -0.40 7.25 -9.87
N MET A 120 -1.39 6.41 -10.18
CA MET A 120 -1.32 5.35 -11.17
C MET A 120 -2.40 5.53 -12.25
N PRO A 121 -2.26 6.54 -13.15
CA PRO A 121 -3.33 6.91 -14.08
C PRO A 121 -3.65 5.83 -15.12
N ASN A 122 -2.74 4.89 -15.36
CA ASN A 122 -3.00 3.78 -16.27
C ASN A 122 -4.01 2.76 -15.73
N ASN A 123 -4.24 2.72 -14.41
CA ASN A 123 -5.19 1.81 -13.79
C ASN A 123 -6.62 1.98 -14.32
N ILE A 124 -6.97 3.17 -14.82
CA ILE A 124 -8.33 3.44 -15.35
C ILE A 124 -8.53 3.04 -16.81
N LYS A 125 -7.46 2.69 -17.56
CA LYS A 125 -7.58 2.44 -19.01
C LYS A 125 -8.63 1.38 -19.38
N ASN A 126 -8.71 0.32 -18.59
CA ASN A 126 -9.57 -0.82 -18.85
C ASN A 126 -10.61 -1.04 -17.74
N ILE A 127 -10.89 0.03 -16.96
CA ILE A 127 -11.73 -0.07 -15.77
C ILE A 127 -13.16 -0.51 -16.07
N SER A 128 -13.67 -0.19 -17.26
CA SER A 128 -15.01 -0.60 -17.72
C SER A 128 -15.18 -2.12 -17.94
N LEU A 129 -14.09 -2.88 -17.97
CA LEU A 129 -14.17 -4.34 -18.07
C LEU A 129 -14.49 -5.00 -16.72
N PHE A 130 -14.34 -4.29 -15.62
CA PHE A 130 -14.64 -4.78 -14.28
C PHE A 130 -16.10 -4.55 -13.92
N ASP A 131 -16.67 -5.50 -13.19
CA ASP A 131 -18.06 -5.41 -12.72
C ASP A 131 -18.19 -4.47 -11.52
N LYS A 132 -17.09 -4.32 -10.74
CA LYS A 132 -17.00 -3.38 -9.64
C LYS A 132 -15.55 -2.95 -9.42
N VAL A 133 -15.38 -1.73 -8.98
CA VAL A 133 -14.06 -1.17 -8.63
C VAL A 133 -14.08 -0.71 -7.18
N LEU A 134 -13.10 -1.15 -6.41
CA LEU A 134 -12.89 -0.77 -5.03
C LEU A 134 -11.70 0.19 -4.96
N SER A 135 -11.82 1.24 -4.18
CA SER A 135 -10.73 2.18 -3.93
C SER A 135 -10.71 2.62 -2.46
N PHE A 136 -9.50 2.74 -1.91
CA PHE A 136 -9.30 3.29 -0.57
C PHE A 136 -9.11 4.83 -0.62
N ASP A 137 -8.96 5.40 -1.82
CA ASP A 137 -8.79 6.84 -2.00
C ASP A 137 -10.16 7.55 -2.14
N PRO A 138 -10.53 8.45 -1.20
CA PRO A 138 -11.83 9.11 -1.23
C PRO A 138 -12.02 10.03 -2.44
N GLN A 139 -10.94 10.53 -3.06
CA GLN A 139 -11.05 11.35 -4.28
C GLN A 139 -11.45 10.48 -5.48
N ASP A 140 -10.89 9.28 -5.59
CA ASP A 140 -11.28 8.32 -6.63
C ASP A 140 -12.72 7.85 -6.45
N VAL A 141 -13.11 7.54 -5.21
CA VAL A 141 -14.50 7.17 -4.87
C VAL A 141 -15.46 8.28 -5.32
N LYS A 142 -15.16 9.53 -4.98
CA LYS A 142 -15.99 10.68 -5.34
C LYS A 142 -16.01 10.92 -6.86
N LYS A 143 -14.85 10.82 -7.52
CA LYS A 143 -14.68 11.18 -8.94
C LYS A 143 -15.29 10.15 -9.88
N TYR A 144 -15.14 8.86 -9.57
CA TYR A 144 -15.48 7.77 -10.47
C TYR A 144 -16.67 6.92 -9.98
N GLY A 145 -17.20 7.19 -8.78
CA GLY A 145 -18.26 6.37 -8.19
C GLY A 145 -17.78 4.98 -7.75
N PHE A 146 -16.50 4.83 -7.43
CA PHE A 146 -15.96 3.55 -6.97
C PHE A 146 -16.51 3.19 -5.58
N THR A 147 -16.55 1.90 -5.28
CA THR A 147 -16.95 1.42 -3.96
C THR A 147 -15.83 1.70 -2.94
N PRO A 148 -16.12 2.41 -1.83
CA PRO A 148 -15.08 2.70 -0.84
C PRO A 148 -14.68 1.43 -0.08
N VAL A 149 -13.38 1.29 0.13
CA VAL A 149 -12.77 0.31 1.04
C VAL A 149 -11.72 1.03 1.90
N THR A 150 -11.40 0.47 3.05
CA THR A 150 -10.31 0.97 3.90
C THR A 150 -9.13 0.01 3.83
N ASN A 151 -7.99 0.39 4.41
CA ASN A 151 -6.98 -0.55 4.82
C ASN A 151 -7.36 -1.22 6.15
N TYR A 152 -6.53 -2.12 6.65
CA TYR A 152 -6.80 -2.95 7.82
C TYR A 152 -5.54 -3.12 8.67
N TYR A 153 -5.70 -3.73 9.85
CA TYR A 153 -4.59 -4.26 10.65
C TYR A 153 -4.75 -5.78 10.91
N LYS A 154 -3.64 -6.47 11.12
CA LYS A 154 -3.61 -7.93 11.31
C LYS A 154 -4.23 -8.35 12.65
N ASN A 155 -4.86 -9.52 12.69
CA ASN A 155 -5.61 -10.03 13.86
C ASN A 155 -4.77 -10.16 15.14
N ASN A 156 -3.47 -10.41 15.02
CA ASN A 156 -2.54 -10.64 16.13
C ASN A 156 -1.91 -9.36 16.71
N LEU A 157 -2.26 -8.17 16.18
CA LEU A 157 -1.76 -6.92 16.73
C LEU A 157 -2.50 -6.56 18.01
N THR A 158 -1.75 -6.21 19.04
CA THR A 158 -2.26 -5.84 20.37
C THR A 158 -1.64 -4.53 20.82
N PRO A 159 -2.30 -3.78 21.74
CA PRO A 159 -1.75 -2.55 22.28
C PRO A 159 -0.36 -2.76 22.87
N LEU A 160 0.53 -1.80 22.62
CA LEU A 160 1.86 -1.78 23.21
C LEU A 160 1.77 -1.45 24.70
N GLN A 161 2.76 -1.94 25.49
CA GLN A 161 2.79 -1.64 26.92
C GLN A 161 2.84 -0.11 27.16
N PRO A 162 1.95 0.45 27.99
CA PRO A 162 1.81 1.89 28.15
C PRO A 162 3.03 2.59 28.79
N ASN A 163 3.77 1.87 29.64
CA ASN A 163 4.91 2.41 30.40
C ASN A 163 6.26 1.92 29.88
N ARG A 164 6.35 1.65 28.57
CA ARG A 164 7.61 1.26 27.97
C ARG A 164 8.61 2.42 27.91
N ASN A 165 9.88 2.10 28.00
CA ASN A 165 10.94 3.08 27.77
C ASN A 165 11.00 3.41 26.27
N TYR A 166 11.11 4.70 25.97
CA TYR A 166 11.25 5.17 24.59
C TYR A 166 12.69 5.54 24.30
N ASP A 167 13.17 5.13 23.13
CA ASP A 167 14.47 5.51 22.60
C ASP A 167 14.43 6.91 21.97
N GLY A 168 13.25 7.36 21.58
CA GLY A 168 13.03 8.66 20.97
C GLY A 168 11.56 9.03 20.83
N ASP A 169 11.33 10.21 20.24
CA ASP A 169 10.01 10.81 20.12
C ASP A 169 9.27 10.33 18.86
N VAL A 170 9.94 10.31 17.72
CA VAL A 170 9.32 10.07 16.42
C VAL A 170 10.14 9.09 15.58
N PHE A 171 9.46 8.10 15.00
CA PHE A 171 10.04 7.17 14.05
C PHE A 171 9.31 7.22 12.70
N GLY A 172 10.07 7.24 11.60
CA GLY A 172 9.52 7.17 10.25
C GLY A 172 10.36 6.26 9.34
N ILE A 173 9.70 5.44 8.53
CA ILE A 173 10.34 4.62 7.51
C ILE A 173 9.60 4.77 6.18
N PHE A 174 10.34 5.03 5.09
CA PHE A 174 9.75 5.38 3.80
C PHE A 174 10.55 4.78 2.64
N SER A 175 9.87 4.48 1.53
CA SER A 175 10.58 4.32 0.26
C SER A 175 10.97 5.68 -0.28
N PHE A 176 12.16 5.79 -0.87
CA PHE A 176 12.65 7.06 -1.42
C PHE A 176 11.70 7.60 -2.49
N ASP A 177 11.22 8.79 -2.26
CA ASP A 177 10.53 9.66 -3.19
C ASP A 177 11.05 11.09 -3.01
N ARG A 178 11.17 11.87 -4.09
CA ARG A 178 11.81 13.18 -4.02
C ARG A 178 11.00 14.22 -3.24
N GLU A 179 9.69 14.26 -3.47
CA GLU A 179 8.81 15.22 -2.80
C GLU A 179 8.68 14.88 -1.32
N ARG A 180 8.46 13.59 -1.02
CA ARG A 180 8.43 13.08 0.36
C ARG A 180 9.74 13.34 1.09
N TYR A 181 10.89 13.15 0.45
CA TYR A 181 12.19 13.42 1.06
C TYR A 181 12.35 14.90 1.41
N ALA A 182 11.94 15.80 0.50
CA ALA A 182 11.96 17.24 0.78
C ALA A 182 11.05 17.61 1.95
N PHE A 183 9.86 17.03 2.04
CA PHE A 183 8.95 17.22 3.18
C PHE A 183 9.57 16.70 4.50
N ILE A 184 10.18 15.53 4.47
CA ILE A 184 10.83 14.93 5.66
C ILE A 184 11.98 15.82 6.14
N THR A 185 12.82 16.36 5.24
CA THR A 185 13.91 17.24 5.66
C THR A 185 13.39 18.54 6.28
N ALA A 186 12.35 19.14 5.70
CA ALA A 186 11.70 20.31 6.28
C ALA A 186 11.06 20.00 7.66
N PHE A 187 10.46 18.82 7.82
CA PHE A 187 9.94 18.37 9.11
C PHE A 187 11.06 18.24 10.17
N LEU A 188 12.21 17.69 9.80
CA LEU A 188 13.38 17.59 10.69
C LEU A 188 13.90 18.97 11.09
N ASP A 189 13.91 19.93 10.17
CA ASP A 189 14.35 21.31 10.43
C ASP A 189 13.38 22.06 11.35
N ALA A 190 12.09 21.80 11.25
CA ALA A 190 11.06 22.41 12.09
C ALA A 190 11.04 21.85 13.53
N ASN A 191 11.62 20.67 13.77
CA ASN A 191 11.56 19.94 15.05
C ASN A 191 12.97 19.56 15.58
N PRO A 192 13.91 20.52 15.75
CA PRO A 192 15.28 20.22 16.12
C PRO A 192 15.43 19.66 17.55
N ASP A 193 14.45 19.91 18.42
CA ASP A 193 14.47 19.49 19.83
C ASP A 193 13.94 18.05 20.00
N LEU A 194 13.34 17.46 18.98
CA LEU A 194 12.80 16.10 19.03
C LEU A 194 13.85 15.06 18.65
N LYS A 195 13.84 13.96 19.36
CA LYS A 195 14.66 12.79 19.03
C LYS A 195 13.95 11.96 17.94
N ILE A 196 14.29 12.26 16.68
CA ILE A 196 13.64 11.69 15.49
C ILE A 196 14.56 10.68 14.82
N LYS A 197 14.04 9.50 14.48
CA LYS A 197 14.71 8.52 13.62
C LYS A 197 13.95 8.37 12.31
N ILE A 198 14.62 8.66 11.20
CA ILE A 198 14.09 8.48 9.85
C ILE A 198 14.92 7.46 9.11
N MET A 199 14.25 6.47 8.52
CA MET A 199 14.85 5.47 7.64
C MET A 199 14.26 5.58 6.23
N ILE A 200 15.13 5.63 5.21
CA ILE A 200 14.69 5.69 3.81
C ILE A 200 15.22 4.48 3.04
N TYR A 201 14.29 3.64 2.58
CA TYR A 201 14.59 2.53 1.70
C TYR A 201 14.87 3.00 0.28
N VAL A 202 15.96 2.52 -0.27
CA VAL A 202 16.36 2.75 -1.67
C VAL A 202 16.53 1.42 -2.40
N ASP A 203 15.82 1.27 -3.51
CA ASP A 203 15.87 0.09 -4.38
C ASP A 203 17.06 0.09 -5.34
N HIS A 204 17.74 1.24 -5.49
CA HIS A 204 18.83 1.41 -6.44
C HIS A 204 19.90 2.37 -5.93
N GLN A 205 21.18 2.00 -6.05
CA GLN A 205 22.34 2.79 -5.58
C GLN A 205 22.36 4.26 -6.07
N ARG A 206 21.82 4.53 -7.28
CA ARG A 206 21.73 5.92 -7.80
C ARG A 206 20.86 6.83 -6.94
N LYS A 207 19.92 6.27 -6.19
CA LYS A 207 19.03 7.03 -5.29
C LYS A 207 19.74 7.46 -4.02
N ILE A 208 20.74 6.71 -3.56
CA ILE A 208 21.57 7.04 -2.38
C ILE A 208 22.17 8.43 -2.52
N LYS A 209 22.72 8.75 -3.69
CA LYS A 209 23.35 10.06 -3.96
C LYS A 209 22.39 11.25 -3.90
N LYS A 210 21.08 11.00 -3.84
CA LYS A 210 20.05 12.04 -3.75
C LYS A 210 19.65 12.37 -2.31
N ILE A 211 20.02 11.50 -1.35
CA ILE A 211 19.80 11.69 0.09
C ILE A 211 21.09 12.28 0.65
N ARG A 212 21.03 13.52 1.15
CA ARG A 212 22.20 14.28 1.62
C ARG A 212 22.12 14.63 3.08
N ASP A 213 20.94 14.53 3.69
CA ASP A 213 20.72 14.84 5.09
C ASP A 213 21.25 13.68 5.95
N GLU A 214 22.25 13.95 6.78
CA GLU A 214 22.90 12.96 7.64
C GLU A 214 22.00 12.45 8.77
N ARG A 215 20.91 13.16 9.07
CA ARG A 215 19.88 12.72 10.03
C ARG A 215 19.03 11.56 9.52
N VAL A 216 19.14 11.23 8.21
CA VAL A 216 18.37 10.18 7.55
C VAL A 216 19.22 8.95 7.37
N GLU A 217 18.80 7.84 7.95
CA GLU A 217 19.41 6.53 7.75
C GLU A 217 18.95 5.91 6.41
N ILE A 218 19.92 5.51 5.58
CA ILE A 218 19.64 4.86 4.29
C ILE A 218 19.66 3.35 4.47
N ILE A 219 18.56 2.70 4.08
CA ILE A 219 18.46 1.24 4.07
C ILE A 219 18.31 0.72 2.64
N THR A 220 18.94 -0.41 2.35
CA THR A 220 18.91 -1.06 1.02
C THR A 220 18.11 -2.36 1.03
N LYS A 221 17.66 -2.78 2.19
CA LYS A 221 16.74 -3.92 2.37
C LYS A 221 15.47 -3.42 3.07
N PRO A 222 14.29 -3.85 2.63
CA PRO A 222 13.05 -3.53 3.34
C PRO A 222 13.07 -4.10 4.75
N ILE A 223 12.61 -3.31 5.73
CA ILE A 223 12.34 -3.74 7.09
C ILE A 223 10.82 -3.89 7.22
N THR A 224 10.35 -5.05 7.64
CA THR A 224 8.90 -5.37 7.72
C THR A 224 8.62 -6.29 8.91
N GLY A 225 7.34 -6.47 9.23
CA GLY A 225 6.90 -7.41 10.26
C GLY A 225 7.47 -7.10 11.64
N ASP A 226 7.94 -8.14 12.35
CA ASP A 226 8.39 -8.05 13.74
C ASP A 226 9.63 -7.15 13.91
N GLU A 227 10.51 -7.12 12.91
CA GLU A 227 11.68 -6.22 12.93
C GLU A 227 11.25 -4.75 12.90
N LEU A 228 10.29 -4.41 12.03
CA LEU A 228 9.73 -3.06 11.98
C LEU A 228 9.01 -2.71 13.28
N LEU A 229 8.24 -3.62 13.83
CA LEU A 229 7.54 -3.44 15.10
C LEU A 229 8.54 -3.19 16.25
N ALA A 230 9.60 -4.00 16.35
CA ALA A 230 10.62 -3.84 17.38
C ALA A 230 11.26 -2.45 17.36
N ILE A 231 11.55 -1.92 16.16
CA ILE A 231 12.12 -0.58 16.02
C ILE A 231 11.06 0.48 16.34
N SER A 232 9.89 0.41 15.71
CA SER A 232 8.86 1.46 15.79
C SER A 232 8.26 1.58 17.19
N SER A 233 8.12 0.46 17.91
CA SER A 233 7.59 0.46 19.28
C SER A 233 8.50 1.14 20.29
N ALA A 234 9.77 1.36 19.98
CA ALA A 234 10.71 2.10 20.81
C ALA A 234 10.54 3.64 20.71
N TYR A 235 9.55 4.12 19.95
CA TYR A 235 9.26 5.55 19.78
C TYR A 235 7.85 5.90 20.20
N HIS A 236 7.65 7.15 20.67
CA HIS A 236 6.33 7.64 21.06
C HIS A 236 5.36 7.70 19.90
N CYS A 237 5.82 8.21 18.76
CA CYS A 237 4.99 8.47 17.58
C CYS A 237 5.57 7.84 16.33
N ILE A 238 4.68 7.46 15.42
CA ILE A 238 5.01 7.11 14.04
C ILE A 238 4.83 8.34 13.16
N LEU A 239 5.79 8.62 12.29
CA LEU A 239 5.63 9.61 11.22
C LEU A 239 5.15 8.90 9.95
N ASP A 240 4.01 9.33 9.42
CA ASP A 240 3.47 8.87 8.15
C ASP A 240 3.32 10.04 7.16
N ILE A 241 4.25 10.14 6.22
CA ILE A 241 4.18 11.14 5.14
C ILE A 241 3.67 10.45 3.88
N GLY A 242 2.42 10.73 3.56
CA GLY A 242 1.75 10.25 2.36
C GLY A 242 2.26 10.90 1.08
N TYR A 243 1.93 10.32 -0.07
CA TYR A 243 2.12 10.99 -1.36
C TYR A 243 1.05 12.07 -1.53
N GLN A 244 1.40 13.24 -2.05
CA GLN A 244 0.44 14.32 -2.31
C GLN A 244 -0.68 13.90 -3.28
N SER A 245 -0.35 12.98 -4.19
CA SER A 245 -1.30 12.40 -5.15
C SER A 245 -2.24 11.33 -4.57
N GLN A 246 -2.22 11.08 -3.25
CA GLN A 246 -2.98 10.01 -2.62
C GLN A 246 -3.57 10.48 -1.28
N LYS A 247 -4.88 10.36 -1.13
CA LYS A 247 -5.61 10.81 0.06
C LYS A 247 -6.14 9.68 0.94
N GLY A 248 -6.12 8.45 0.45
CA GLY A 248 -6.43 7.28 1.29
C GLY A 248 -5.39 7.09 2.40
N LEU A 249 -5.81 6.61 3.56
CA LEU A 249 -4.92 6.38 4.69
C LEU A 249 -4.02 5.17 4.45
N SER A 250 -2.75 5.28 4.80
CA SER A 250 -1.79 4.18 4.76
C SER A 250 -2.11 3.11 5.81
N PHE A 251 -1.50 1.92 5.67
CA PHE A 251 -1.61 0.85 6.68
C PHE A 251 -1.12 1.29 8.06
N ARG A 252 -0.19 2.24 8.14
CA ARG A 252 0.35 2.73 9.42
C ARG A 252 -0.72 3.33 10.34
N PHE A 253 -1.75 3.96 9.79
CA PHE A 253 -2.87 4.46 10.60
C PHE A 253 -3.61 3.32 11.31
N PHE A 254 -3.82 2.21 10.62
CA PHE A 254 -4.54 1.05 11.17
C PHE A 254 -3.67 0.25 12.13
N GLU A 255 -2.38 0.12 11.83
CA GLU A 255 -1.41 -0.48 12.74
C GLU A 255 -1.23 0.37 14.01
N SER A 256 -1.11 1.70 13.89
CA SER A 256 -1.04 2.63 15.03
C SER A 256 -2.30 2.55 15.90
N LEU A 257 -3.49 2.41 15.28
CA LEU A 257 -4.74 2.20 15.99
C LEU A 257 -4.72 0.89 16.80
N ALA A 258 -4.23 -0.21 16.21
CA ALA A 258 -4.13 -1.52 16.88
C ALA A 258 -3.12 -1.50 18.03
N TYR A 259 -1.98 -0.85 17.83
CA TYR A 259 -0.90 -0.73 18.81
C TYR A 259 -1.16 0.33 19.90
N GLU A 260 -2.18 1.16 19.75
CA GLU A 260 -2.42 2.36 20.58
C GLU A 260 -1.17 3.26 20.61
N GLN A 261 -0.57 3.44 19.43
CA GLN A 261 0.60 4.29 19.22
C GLN A 261 0.18 5.57 18.49
N LYS A 262 0.72 6.72 18.88
CA LYS A 262 0.42 7.99 18.23
C LYS A 262 1.01 8.06 16.83
N ILE A 263 0.36 8.85 15.98
CA ILE A 263 0.81 9.07 14.61
C ILE A 263 0.82 10.57 14.27
N ILE A 264 1.86 11.00 13.58
CA ILE A 264 2.01 12.33 12.99
C ILE A 264 1.93 12.14 11.48
N SER A 265 1.07 12.91 10.80
CA SER A 265 0.90 12.73 9.36
C SER A 265 0.55 14.03 8.64
N ASN A 266 0.88 14.10 7.33
CA ASN A 266 0.42 15.14 6.43
C ASN A 266 -0.92 14.81 5.72
N ASN A 267 -1.59 13.74 6.13
CA ASN A 267 -2.85 13.31 5.54
C ASN A 267 -4.04 13.62 6.47
N ASN A 268 -4.63 14.79 6.28
CA ASN A 268 -5.80 15.24 7.06
C ASN A 268 -7.11 14.47 6.77
N THR A 269 -7.13 13.58 5.78
CA THR A 269 -8.27 12.65 5.59
C THR A 269 -8.52 11.81 6.85
N ALA A 270 -7.50 11.63 7.70
CA ALA A 270 -7.63 10.93 8.97
C ALA A 270 -8.75 11.52 9.86
N GLU A 271 -8.98 12.83 9.80
CA GLU A 271 -10.02 13.53 10.58
C GLU A 271 -11.45 13.07 10.26
N THR A 272 -11.64 12.42 9.11
CA THR A 272 -12.94 11.89 8.69
C THR A 272 -13.24 10.48 9.21
N TYR A 273 -12.25 9.84 9.84
CA TYR A 273 -12.39 8.46 10.31
C TYR A 273 -12.93 8.40 11.76
N PRO A 274 -13.80 7.41 12.09
CA PRO A 274 -14.36 7.26 13.44
C PRO A 274 -13.32 7.08 14.55
N PHE A 275 -12.09 6.64 14.22
CA PHE A 275 -11.01 6.48 15.19
C PHE A 275 -10.15 7.74 15.36
N PHE A 276 -10.46 8.83 14.66
CA PHE A 276 -9.70 10.06 14.83
C PHE A 276 -9.88 10.63 16.24
N HIS A 277 -8.77 10.97 16.85
CA HIS A 277 -8.72 11.76 18.08
C HIS A 277 -7.47 12.63 18.07
N PRO A 278 -7.55 13.93 18.41
CA PRO A 278 -6.40 14.85 18.36
C PRO A 278 -5.24 14.47 19.29
N ASN A 279 -5.49 13.68 20.34
CA ASN A 279 -4.44 13.15 21.19
C ASN A 279 -3.67 11.98 20.54
N ASN A 280 -4.25 11.35 19.52
CA ASN A 280 -3.68 10.15 18.87
C ASN A 280 -3.08 10.45 17.51
N ILE A 281 -3.69 11.38 16.77
CA ILE A 281 -3.32 11.72 15.40
C ILE A 281 -3.06 13.22 15.32
N PHE A 282 -1.82 13.59 14.96
CA PHE A 282 -1.41 14.98 14.77
C PHE A 282 -1.23 15.23 13.26
N CYS A 283 -2.08 16.10 12.72
CA CYS A 283 -2.01 16.48 11.32
C CYS A 283 -1.07 17.67 11.15
N ILE A 284 -0.06 17.52 10.28
CA ILE A 284 0.88 18.58 9.88
C ILE A 284 0.60 19.02 8.44
N THR A 285 0.93 20.26 8.12
CA THR A 285 0.81 20.82 6.76
C THR A 285 2.16 21.33 6.28
N ASP A 286 2.28 21.69 5.00
CA ASP A 286 3.48 22.32 4.46
C ASP A 286 3.82 23.66 5.16
N GLU A 287 2.82 24.33 5.74
CA GLU A 287 2.92 25.62 6.40
C GLU A 287 3.18 25.48 7.93
N ASP A 288 2.76 24.36 8.53
CA ASP A 288 2.93 24.09 9.96
C ASP A 288 3.42 22.65 10.17
N LEU A 289 4.73 22.51 10.24
CA LEU A 289 5.45 21.24 10.43
C LEU A 289 5.84 20.99 11.89
N LYS A 290 5.61 21.98 12.80
CA LYS A 290 6.06 21.88 14.18
C LYS A 290 5.10 21.01 15.00
N VAL A 291 5.64 19.97 15.63
CA VAL A 291 4.87 19.11 16.53
C VAL A 291 4.70 19.82 17.87
N SER A 292 3.45 19.90 18.36
CA SER A 292 3.17 20.47 19.67
C SER A 292 3.78 19.60 20.77
N PRO A 293 4.53 20.18 21.75
CA PRO A 293 4.97 19.45 22.92
C PRO A 293 3.81 18.80 23.71
N ASP A 294 2.65 19.47 23.77
CA ASP A 294 1.46 18.95 24.43
C ASP A 294 0.97 17.66 23.79
N PHE A 295 1.05 17.56 22.43
CA PHE A 295 0.69 16.33 21.75
C PHE A 295 1.56 15.15 22.20
N LEU A 296 2.84 15.35 22.43
CA LEU A 296 3.72 14.28 22.91
C LEU A 296 3.43 13.92 24.37
N ALA A 297 3.16 14.93 25.20
CA ALA A 297 2.96 14.76 26.65
C ALA A 297 1.59 14.13 27.01
N ILE A 298 0.53 14.45 26.27
CA ILE A 298 -0.82 13.92 26.54
C ILE A 298 -0.85 12.42 26.31
N PRO A 299 -1.45 11.59 27.18
CA PRO A 299 -1.60 10.15 26.93
C PRO A 299 -2.42 9.84 25.67
N TYR A 300 -2.20 8.67 25.09
CA TYR A 300 -3.05 8.14 24.02
C TYR A 300 -4.50 8.02 24.51
N HIS A 301 -5.45 8.53 23.73
CA HIS A 301 -6.87 8.39 24.00
C HIS A 301 -7.35 7.02 23.52
N HIS A 302 -7.85 6.21 24.42
CA HIS A 302 -8.36 4.87 24.07
C HIS A 302 -9.54 4.95 23.10
N ILE A 303 -9.42 4.29 21.97
CA ILE A 303 -10.51 4.13 20.99
C ILE A 303 -11.26 2.84 21.29
N SER A 304 -12.59 2.90 21.34
CA SER A 304 -13.41 1.73 21.68
C SER A 304 -13.14 0.54 20.76
N ASP A 305 -13.24 -0.67 21.32
CA ASP A 305 -13.05 -1.90 20.55
C ASP A 305 -14.08 -2.04 19.42
N GLU A 306 -15.27 -1.49 19.57
CA GLU A 306 -16.28 -1.44 18.52
C GLU A 306 -15.76 -0.71 17.28
N ILE A 307 -15.08 0.41 17.45
CA ILE A 307 -14.46 1.17 16.35
C ILE A 307 -13.23 0.46 15.83
N LYS A 308 -12.30 0.05 16.72
CA LYS A 308 -11.05 -0.62 16.34
C LYS A 308 -11.31 -1.88 15.53
N ASN A 309 -12.18 -2.76 16.01
CA ASN A 309 -12.45 -4.05 15.40
C ASN A 309 -13.02 -3.94 13.98
N GLN A 310 -13.58 -2.80 13.59
CA GLN A 310 -14.04 -2.59 12.21
C GLN A 310 -12.92 -2.69 11.18
N TYR A 311 -11.67 -2.47 11.61
CA TYR A 311 -10.47 -2.48 10.76
C TYR A 311 -9.59 -3.70 11.02
N ARG A 312 -9.97 -4.61 11.93
CA ARG A 312 -9.27 -5.87 12.15
C ARG A 312 -9.51 -6.81 10.96
N LEU A 313 -8.48 -7.48 10.51
CA LEU A 313 -8.46 -8.21 9.24
C LEU A 313 -9.63 -9.19 9.07
N ASP A 314 -9.98 -9.96 10.11
CA ASP A 314 -11.09 -10.93 10.05
C ASP A 314 -12.45 -10.25 9.78
N ILE A 315 -12.71 -9.14 10.45
CA ILE A 315 -13.95 -8.36 10.25
C ILE A 315 -13.88 -7.58 8.93
N TRP A 316 -12.70 -7.04 8.61
CA TRP A 316 -12.47 -6.32 7.38
C TRP A 316 -12.69 -7.22 6.14
N VAL A 317 -12.17 -8.47 6.14
CA VAL A 317 -12.37 -9.42 5.04
C VAL A 317 -13.85 -9.73 4.83
N ASN A 318 -14.65 -9.88 5.88
CA ASN A 318 -16.09 -10.06 5.75
C ASN A 318 -16.78 -8.87 5.08
N LYS A 319 -16.40 -7.63 5.45
CA LYS A 319 -16.89 -6.40 4.81
C LYS A 319 -16.41 -6.29 3.36
N TYR A 320 -15.15 -6.62 3.12
CA TYR A 320 -14.53 -6.60 1.81
C TYR A 320 -15.23 -7.53 0.83
N ILE A 321 -15.54 -8.77 1.25
CA ILE A 321 -16.30 -9.71 0.45
C ILE A 321 -17.71 -9.20 0.15
N LYS A 322 -18.40 -8.63 1.16
CA LYS A 322 -19.72 -8.02 0.96
C LYS A 322 -19.68 -6.85 -0.01
N ALA A 323 -18.62 -6.03 0.05
CA ALA A 323 -18.44 -4.92 -0.87
C ALA A 323 -18.24 -5.35 -2.32
N MET A 324 -17.77 -6.58 -2.57
CA MET A 324 -17.61 -7.14 -3.92
C MET A 324 -18.89 -7.74 -4.49
N LEU A 325 -19.82 -8.19 -3.64
CA LEU A 325 -21.13 -8.72 -4.03
C LEU A 325 -22.13 -7.60 -4.36
#